data_187abc6bbbc5403b5d87169a9a9b0c20
#
_entry.id   187abc6bbbc5403b5d87169a9a9b0c20
#
_cell.length_a   1.000
_cell.length_b   1.000
_cell.length_c   1.000
_cell.angle_alpha   90.00
_cell.angle_beta   90.00
_cell.angle_gamma   90.00
#
_symmetry.space_group_name_H-M   'P 1'
#
loop_
_entity.id
_entity.type
_entity.pdbx_description
1 polymer ?
#
loop_
_entity_poly.entity_id
_entity_poly.type
_entity_poly.pdbx_seq_one_letter_code
_entity_poly.pdbx_strand_id
1 'polypeptide(L)'
;SYQAFPVRYGYITVLMGLALIAEIISKLNSLNDTTQRKKKLSAIIVLSLIIVMFFVFVRAFLIGNSEVLKSYSTTLWGSDNSLMAIIKYTFVALIVLLILFRQYFSGRIGKLTFSVSLCLFVVTEGVFNCAVYVGNGARETNQYSMAVNLENRIYDNSVYRLKTNNKYFDVNLIGAMGYNSLAHYTSLIDQNYIFAMKKLGYSSYWMEVNSNGSTALTDAFMGNKYTLYNIFDNNGRTGAVYTDESFYIHKNEFNLSLGNIVSKDKIMAYKKIPDTKRMNFQNTLYNILTGKDENIITHYDYLSTESVSIEKVG
;
A
#
# COMPACT_ATOMS: atom_id res chain seq x y z
N SER A 1 10.17 9.06 -4.83
CA SER A 1 10.00 8.63 -6.21
C SER A 1 8.53 8.67 -6.59
N TYR A 2 8.22 9.26 -7.72
CA TYR A 2 6.86 9.40 -8.25
C TYR A 2 6.28 8.10 -8.82
N GLN A 3 7.05 7.03 -8.82
CA GLN A 3 6.72 5.78 -9.51
C GLN A 3 5.53 5.01 -8.93
N ALA A 4 5.26 5.14 -7.64
CA ALA A 4 4.19 4.36 -7.00
C ALA A 4 2.80 5.04 -7.07
N PHE A 5 2.74 6.37 -7.25
CA PHE A 5 1.48 7.13 -7.24
C PHE A 5 1.51 8.27 -8.27
N PRO A 6 1.48 7.96 -9.57
CA PRO A 6 1.61 8.97 -10.63
C PRO A 6 0.51 10.04 -10.60
N VAL A 7 -0.62 9.77 -9.95
CA VAL A 7 -1.80 10.66 -9.90
C VAL A 7 -2.01 11.27 -8.51
N ARG A 8 -1.06 11.15 -7.58
CA ARG A 8 -1.21 11.65 -6.20
C ARG A 8 -1.60 13.14 -6.11
N TYR A 9 -1.13 13.95 -7.04
CA TYR A 9 -1.45 15.38 -7.13
C TYR A 9 -2.49 15.71 -8.20
N GLY A 10 -3.13 14.71 -8.79
CA GLY A 10 -4.17 14.88 -9.81
C GLY A 10 -5.36 15.72 -9.33
N TYR A 11 -5.63 15.74 -8.01
CA TYR A 11 -6.69 16.56 -7.45
C TYR A 11 -6.49 18.07 -7.71
N ILE A 12 -5.25 18.57 -7.75
CA ILE A 12 -4.95 19.97 -8.07
C ILE A 12 -5.37 20.28 -9.50
N THR A 13 -5.03 19.37 -10.45
CA THR A 13 -5.42 19.49 -11.86
C THR A 13 -6.95 19.49 -12.01
N VAL A 14 -7.63 18.61 -11.25
CA VAL A 14 -9.10 18.55 -11.23
C VAL A 14 -9.70 19.84 -10.69
N LEU A 15 -9.20 20.38 -9.58
CA LEU A 15 -9.67 21.66 -9.01
C LEU A 15 -9.47 22.81 -9.98
N MET A 16 -8.31 22.92 -10.63
CA MET A 16 -8.05 23.94 -11.64
C MET A 16 -9.00 23.78 -12.84
N GLY A 17 -9.23 22.54 -13.29
CA GLY A 17 -10.18 22.24 -14.34
C GLY A 17 -11.61 22.68 -14.00
N LEU A 18 -12.06 22.38 -12.78
CA LEU A 18 -13.39 22.80 -12.29
C LEU A 18 -13.51 24.33 -12.23
N ALA A 19 -12.48 25.03 -11.75
CA ALA A 19 -12.46 26.50 -11.72
C ALA A 19 -12.56 27.10 -13.14
N LEU A 20 -11.81 26.58 -14.09
CA LEU A 20 -11.86 26.99 -15.50
C LEU A 20 -13.24 26.72 -16.12
N ILE A 21 -13.85 25.56 -15.86
CA ILE A 21 -15.20 25.22 -16.32
C ILE A 21 -16.22 26.22 -15.75
N ALA A 22 -16.16 26.52 -14.47
CA ALA A 22 -17.04 27.49 -13.82
C ALA A 22 -16.90 28.89 -14.45
N GLU A 23 -15.67 29.32 -14.72
CA GLU A 23 -15.40 30.60 -15.41
C GLU A 23 -15.97 30.63 -16.84
N ILE A 24 -15.77 29.54 -17.60
CA ILE A 24 -16.31 29.40 -18.96
C ILE A 24 -17.85 29.49 -18.92
N ILE A 25 -18.51 28.76 -18.02
CA ILE A 25 -19.97 28.79 -17.86
C ILE A 25 -20.44 30.18 -17.52
N SER A 26 -19.77 30.84 -16.59
CA SER A 26 -20.12 32.25 -16.19
C SER A 26 -20.01 33.18 -17.40
N LYS A 27 -18.91 33.16 -18.12
CA LYS A 27 -18.69 33.97 -19.33
C LYS A 27 -19.69 33.66 -20.45
N LEU A 28 -20.06 32.41 -20.65
CA LEU A 28 -21.08 32.03 -21.65
C LEU A 28 -22.49 32.56 -21.26
N ASN A 29 -22.81 32.51 -19.96
CA ASN A 29 -24.09 33.04 -19.47
C ASN A 29 -24.19 34.56 -19.53
N SER A 30 -23.09 35.30 -19.41
CA SER A 30 -23.03 36.74 -19.52
C SER A 30 -23.15 37.29 -20.93
N LEU A 31 -23.06 36.43 -21.98
CA LEU A 31 -23.18 36.85 -23.35
C LEU A 31 -24.65 37.09 -23.75
N ASN A 32 -25.01 38.35 -23.99
CA ASN A 32 -26.35 38.75 -24.47
C ASN A 32 -26.52 38.47 -25.98
N ASP A 33 -25.44 38.44 -26.76
CA ASP A 33 -25.48 38.16 -28.20
C ASP A 33 -25.58 36.64 -28.45
N THR A 34 -26.73 36.24 -28.98
CA THR A 34 -27.03 34.84 -29.32
C THR A 34 -26.12 34.29 -30.38
N THR A 35 -25.59 35.12 -31.29
CA THR A 35 -24.68 34.70 -32.38
C THR A 35 -23.29 34.39 -31.83
N GLN A 36 -22.77 35.24 -30.95
CA GLN A 36 -21.49 35.00 -30.27
C GLN A 36 -21.55 33.77 -29.36
N ARG A 37 -22.66 33.61 -28.63
CA ARG A 37 -22.90 32.45 -27.78
C ARG A 37 -22.90 31.16 -28.58
N LYS A 38 -23.55 31.09 -29.73
CA LYS A 38 -23.54 29.93 -30.65
C LYS A 38 -22.15 29.63 -31.19
N LYS A 39 -21.38 30.64 -31.62
CA LYS A 39 -19.99 30.44 -32.09
C LYS A 39 -19.09 29.85 -31.01
N LYS A 40 -19.13 30.37 -29.80
CA LYS A 40 -18.33 29.86 -28.67
C LYS A 40 -18.78 28.45 -28.26
N LEU A 41 -20.09 28.17 -28.28
CA LEU A 41 -20.60 26.82 -28.04
C LEU A 41 -20.11 25.83 -29.11
N SER A 42 -20.13 26.23 -30.37
CA SER A 42 -19.59 25.40 -31.46
C SER A 42 -18.10 25.11 -31.29
N ALA A 43 -17.30 26.09 -30.89
CA ALA A 43 -15.87 25.88 -30.60
C ALA A 43 -15.65 24.89 -29.42
N ILE A 44 -16.44 25.00 -28.36
CA ILE A 44 -16.38 24.04 -27.24
C ILE A 44 -16.74 22.63 -27.69
N ILE A 45 -17.77 22.48 -28.51
CA ILE A 45 -18.18 21.17 -29.06
C ILE A 45 -17.05 20.57 -29.92
N VAL A 46 -16.44 21.36 -30.81
CA VAL A 46 -15.33 20.91 -31.65
C VAL A 46 -14.13 20.48 -30.80
N LEU A 47 -13.72 21.27 -29.80
CA LEU A 47 -12.66 20.93 -28.88
C LEU A 47 -12.96 19.63 -28.12
N SER A 48 -14.19 19.47 -27.65
CA SER A 48 -14.62 18.27 -26.96
C SER A 48 -14.62 17.04 -27.86
N LEU A 49 -14.99 17.17 -29.14
CA LEU A 49 -14.87 16.09 -30.13
C LEU A 49 -13.41 15.69 -30.35
N ILE A 50 -12.49 16.66 -30.40
CA ILE A 50 -11.05 16.38 -30.49
C ILE A 50 -10.59 15.55 -29.27
N ILE A 51 -11.02 15.93 -28.08
CA ILE A 51 -10.71 15.19 -26.84
C ILE A 51 -11.28 13.75 -26.90
N VAL A 52 -12.53 13.60 -27.37
CA VAL A 52 -13.14 12.27 -27.55
C VAL A 52 -12.34 11.42 -28.55
N MET A 53 -11.96 12.01 -29.68
CA MET A 53 -11.12 11.32 -30.68
C MET A 53 -9.75 10.92 -30.11
N PHE A 54 -9.15 11.78 -29.30
CA PHE A 54 -7.91 11.43 -28.58
C PHE A 54 -8.11 10.23 -27.65
N PHE A 55 -9.20 10.17 -26.88
CA PHE A 55 -9.50 9.01 -26.04
C PHE A 55 -9.75 7.73 -26.85
N VAL A 56 -10.42 7.83 -27.99
CA VAL A 56 -10.61 6.69 -28.91
C VAL A 56 -9.27 6.18 -29.44
N PHE A 57 -8.39 7.11 -29.82
CA PHE A 57 -7.04 6.78 -30.26
C PHE A 57 -6.22 6.11 -29.16
N VAL A 58 -6.22 6.69 -27.95
CA VAL A 58 -5.53 6.10 -26.78
C VAL A 58 -6.06 4.70 -26.50
N ARG A 59 -7.40 4.50 -26.55
CA ARG A 59 -7.99 3.17 -26.39
C ARG A 59 -7.54 2.18 -27.45
N ALA A 60 -7.53 2.58 -28.72
CA ALA A 60 -7.08 1.73 -29.82
C ALA A 60 -5.59 1.37 -29.67
N PHE A 61 -4.77 2.33 -29.28
CA PHE A 61 -3.35 2.12 -28.98
C PHE A 61 -3.14 1.13 -27.82
N LEU A 62 -3.89 1.27 -26.74
CA LEU A 62 -3.82 0.40 -25.58
C LEU A 62 -4.28 -1.03 -25.90
N ILE A 63 -5.33 -1.20 -26.71
CA ILE A 63 -5.76 -2.53 -27.19
C ILE A 63 -4.69 -3.18 -28.06
N GLY A 64 -4.06 -2.42 -28.95
CA GLY A 64 -2.97 -2.91 -29.80
C GLY A 64 -1.69 -3.28 -29.03
N ASN A 65 -1.53 -2.78 -27.80
CA ASN A 65 -0.39 -3.05 -26.92
C ASN A 65 -0.83 -3.74 -25.62
N SER A 66 -1.65 -4.77 -25.72
CA SER A 66 -2.26 -5.46 -24.57
C SER A 66 -1.26 -6.05 -23.57
N GLU A 67 -0.07 -6.46 -24.02
CA GLU A 67 1.00 -6.97 -23.15
C GLU A 67 1.52 -5.90 -22.17
N VAL A 68 1.68 -4.67 -22.66
CA VAL A 68 2.08 -3.51 -21.83
C VAL A 68 0.98 -3.19 -20.82
N LEU A 69 -0.27 -3.26 -21.24
CA LEU A 69 -1.44 -3.05 -20.37
C LEU A 69 -1.54 -4.10 -19.27
N LYS A 70 -1.29 -5.38 -19.59
CA LYS A 70 -1.26 -6.45 -18.58
C LYS A 70 -0.25 -6.15 -17.48
N SER A 71 0.95 -5.70 -17.85
CA SER A 71 1.99 -5.34 -16.87
C SER A 71 1.56 -4.20 -15.95
N TYR A 72 0.85 -3.19 -16.48
CA TYR A 72 0.36 -2.06 -15.67
C TYR A 72 -0.90 -2.39 -14.85
N SER A 73 -1.82 -3.17 -15.41
CA SER A 73 -3.10 -3.48 -14.75
C SER A 73 -2.92 -4.41 -13.56
N THR A 74 -2.01 -5.37 -13.63
CA THR A 74 -1.71 -6.28 -12.52
C THR A 74 -1.10 -5.58 -11.31
N THR A 75 -0.37 -4.48 -11.52
CA THR A 75 0.30 -3.75 -10.44
C THR A 75 -0.53 -2.62 -9.84
N LEU A 76 -1.43 -1.98 -10.61
CA LEU A 76 -2.14 -0.78 -10.17
C LEU A 76 -3.64 -0.97 -9.96
N TRP A 77 -4.28 -1.86 -10.73
CA TRP A 77 -5.74 -1.96 -10.82
C TRP A 77 -6.30 -3.36 -10.55
N GLY A 78 -5.45 -4.29 -10.23
CA GLY A 78 -5.83 -5.66 -9.82
C GLY A 78 -6.42 -6.54 -10.93
N SER A 79 -7.01 -5.98 -11.99
CA SER A 79 -7.51 -6.73 -13.14
C SER A 79 -7.64 -5.86 -14.39
N ASP A 80 -7.39 -6.43 -15.56
CA ASP A 80 -7.51 -5.79 -16.87
C ASP A 80 -8.91 -5.21 -17.13
N ASN A 81 -9.93 -5.86 -16.57
CA ASN A 81 -11.33 -5.47 -16.78
C ASN A 81 -11.70 -4.15 -16.11
N SER A 82 -11.08 -3.80 -14.97
CA SER A 82 -11.40 -2.58 -14.23
C SER A 82 -10.93 -1.33 -14.95
N LEU A 83 -9.71 -1.34 -15.48
CA LEU A 83 -9.19 -0.21 -16.26
C LEU A 83 -10.03 -0.01 -17.52
N MET A 84 -10.38 -1.09 -18.22
CA MET A 84 -11.21 -1.02 -19.41
C MET A 84 -12.63 -0.52 -19.11
N ALA A 85 -13.20 -0.90 -17.96
CA ALA A 85 -14.51 -0.41 -17.50
C ALA A 85 -14.45 1.11 -17.24
N ILE A 86 -13.40 1.60 -16.58
CA ILE A 86 -13.21 3.05 -16.33
C ILE A 86 -13.09 3.81 -17.65
N ILE A 87 -12.28 3.33 -18.60
CA ILE A 87 -12.12 3.99 -19.91
C ILE A 87 -13.46 4.06 -20.66
N LYS A 88 -14.21 2.96 -20.70
CA LYS A 88 -15.55 2.92 -21.35
C LYS A 88 -16.53 3.88 -20.66
N TYR A 89 -16.57 3.87 -19.34
CA TYR A 89 -17.42 4.77 -18.57
C TYR A 89 -17.07 6.24 -18.82
N THR A 90 -15.80 6.59 -18.74
CA THR A 90 -15.34 7.98 -18.98
C THR A 90 -15.72 8.47 -20.38
N PHE A 91 -15.62 7.59 -21.38
CA PHE A 91 -16.04 7.92 -22.75
C PHE A 91 -17.54 8.22 -22.84
N VAL A 92 -18.38 7.35 -22.28
CA VAL A 92 -19.84 7.53 -22.27
C VAL A 92 -20.22 8.77 -21.45
N ALA A 93 -19.61 8.95 -20.30
CA ALA A 93 -19.82 10.09 -19.40
C ALA A 93 -19.51 11.41 -20.12
N LEU A 94 -18.40 11.48 -20.86
CA LEU A 94 -18.06 12.66 -21.64
C LEU A 94 -19.10 12.99 -22.72
N ILE A 95 -19.61 12.00 -23.45
CA ILE A 95 -20.66 12.20 -24.44
C ILE A 95 -21.95 12.74 -23.78
N VAL A 96 -22.36 12.15 -22.68
CA VAL A 96 -23.56 12.58 -21.92
C VAL A 96 -23.43 14.04 -21.46
N LEU A 97 -22.26 14.40 -20.90
CA LEU A 97 -21.98 15.77 -20.49
C LEU A 97 -22.04 16.75 -21.67
N LEU A 98 -21.44 16.39 -22.81
CA LEU A 98 -21.48 17.25 -24.01
C LEU A 98 -22.91 17.48 -24.50
N ILE A 99 -23.75 16.42 -24.50
CA ILE A 99 -25.15 16.55 -24.86
C ILE A 99 -25.89 17.46 -23.86
N LEU A 100 -25.66 17.26 -22.55
CA LEU A 100 -26.29 18.07 -21.49
C LEU A 100 -25.93 19.55 -21.62
N PHE A 101 -24.65 19.87 -21.79
CA PHE A 101 -24.21 21.25 -22.02
C PHE A 101 -24.78 21.84 -23.31
N ARG A 102 -24.79 21.09 -24.41
CA ARG A 102 -25.41 21.54 -25.66
C ARG A 102 -26.90 21.87 -25.50
N GLN A 103 -27.66 21.02 -24.80
CA GLN A 103 -29.08 21.24 -24.55
C GLN A 103 -29.31 22.50 -23.71
N TYR A 104 -28.51 22.71 -22.67
CA TYR A 104 -28.60 23.88 -21.81
C TYR A 104 -28.26 25.16 -22.57
N PHE A 105 -27.12 25.22 -23.26
CA PHE A 105 -26.70 26.43 -23.96
C PHE A 105 -27.53 26.72 -25.22
N SER A 106 -28.22 25.75 -25.78
CA SER A 106 -29.19 25.95 -26.85
C SER A 106 -30.57 26.42 -26.34
N GLY A 107 -30.75 26.56 -25.03
CA GLY A 107 -32.01 26.96 -24.42
C GLY A 107 -33.11 25.91 -24.41
N ARG A 108 -32.79 24.65 -24.75
CA ARG A 108 -33.76 23.55 -24.78
C ARG A 108 -34.12 23.01 -23.38
N ILE A 109 -33.23 23.15 -22.42
CA ILE A 109 -33.47 22.79 -21.02
C ILE A 109 -33.23 24.03 -20.14
N GLY A 110 -34.03 24.14 -19.07
CA GLY A 110 -33.90 25.22 -18.08
C GLY A 110 -32.77 25.00 -17.10
N LYS A 111 -32.42 26.04 -16.36
CA LYS A 111 -31.35 26.01 -15.34
C LYS A 111 -31.57 24.92 -14.28
N LEU A 112 -32.82 24.77 -13.79
CA LEU A 112 -33.12 23.75 -12.79
C LEU A 112 -32.89 22.33 -13.32
N THR A 113 -33.43 22.04 -14.51
CA THR A 113 -33.23 20.70 -15.16
C THR A 113 -31.76 20.41 -15.40
N PHE A 114 -30.98 21.40 -15.88
CA PHE A 114 -29.54 21.26 -16.06
C PHE A 114 -28.84 20.94 -14.74
N SER A 115 -29.13 21.71 -13.68
CA SER A 115 -28.49 21.53 -12.37
C SER A 115 -28.81 20.16 -11.77
N VAL A 116 -30.07 19.74 -11.81
CA VAL A 116 -30.48 18.41 -11.31
C VAL A 116 -29.82 17.31 -12.10
N SER A 117 -29.78 17.41 -13.44
CA SER A 117 -29.10 16.40 -14.29
C SER A 117 -27.61 16.33 -14.03
N LEU A 118 -26.96 17.47 -13.79
CA LEU A 118 -25.53 17.52 -13.45
C LEU A 118 -25.26 16.89 -12.07
N CYS A 119 -26.10 17.16 -11.08
CA CYS A 119 -25.99 16.53 -9.76
C CYS A 119 -26.16 15.02 -9.84
N LEU A 120 -27.15 14.53 -10.57
CA LEU A 120 -27.35 13.09 -10.80
C LEU A 120 -26.17 12.47 -11.50
N PHE A 121 -25.60 13.15 -12.49
CA PHE A 121 -24.39 12.71 -13.18
C PHE A 121 -23.21 12.55 -12.22
N VAL A 122 -22.92 13.55 -11.37
CA VAL A 122 -21.83 13.53 -10.40
C VAL A 122 -22.03 12.41 -9.37
N VAL A 123 -23.27 12.22 -8.89
CA VAL A 123 -23.58 11.10 -7.98
C VAL A 123 -23.33 9.76 -8.64
N THR A 124 -23.78 9.59 -9.89
CA THR A 124 -23.57 8.34 -10.66
C THR A 124 -22.08 8.06 -10.87
N GLU A 125 -21.30 9.09 -11.20
CA GLU A 125 -19.86 8.99 -11.34
C GLU A 125 -19.19 8.59 -10.01
N GLY A 126 -19.59 9.23 -8.91
CA GLY A 126 -19.09 8.92 -7.57
C GLY A 126 -19.39 7.47 -7.18
N VAL A 127 -20.62 6.99 -7.41
CA VAL A 127 -21.00 5.60 -7.14
C VAL A 127 -20.22 4.62 -8.00
N PHE A 128 -20.05 4.90 -9.29
CA PHE A 128 -19.25 4.06 -10.18
C PHE A 128 -17.79 3.96 -9.74
N ASN A 129 -17.15 5.10 -9.48
CA ASN A 129 -15.77 5.12 -9.01
C ASN A 129 -15.61 4.38 -7.68
N CYS A 130 -16.52 4.62 -6.73
CA CYS A 130 -16.54 3.91 -5.45
C CYS A 130 -16.68 2.39 -5.65
N ALA A 131 -17.60 1.95 -6.50
CA ALA A 131 -17.83 0.54 -6.79
C ALA A 131 -16.58 -0.14 -7.41
N VAL A 132 -15.90 0.55 -8.32
CA VAL A 132 -14.66 0.05 -8.93
C VAL A 132 -13.53 -0.02 -7.90
N TYR A 133 -13.34 1.01 -7.08
CA TYR A 133 -12.30 1.03 -6.04
C TYR A 133 -12.56 0.00 -4.95
N VAL A 134 -13.78 -0.03 -4.40
CA VAL A 134 -14.15 -0.98 -3.34
C VAL A 134 -14.16 -2.40 -3.88
N GLY A 135 -14.70 -2.63 -5.09
CA GLY A 135 -14.72 -3.95 -5.72
C GLY A 135 -13.33 -4.54 -5.96
N ASN A 136 -12.33 -3.69 -6.24
CA ASN A 136 -10.95 -4.13 -6.41
C ASN A 136 -10.17 -4.23 -5.08
N GLY A 137 -10.50 -3.37 -4.11
CA GLY A 137 -9.86 -3.36 -2.79
C GLY A 137 -10.43 -4.38 -1.81
N ALA A 138 -11.68 -4.77 -1.98
CA ALA A 138 -12.39 -5.68 -1.07
C ALA A 138 -11.94 -7.16 -1.16
N ARG A 139 -10.95 -7.49 -1.98
CA ARG A 139 -10.44 -8.86 -2.13
C ARG A 139 -9.81 -9.43 -0.86
N GLU A 140 -9.48 -8.59 0.10
CA GLU A 140 -8.77 -8.97 1.32
C GLU A 140 -9.58 -8.76 2.60
N THR A 141 -10.90 -8.84 2.53
CA THR A 141 -11.78 -8.79 3.72
C THR A 141 -11.42 -9.85 4.75
N ASN A 142 -10.87 -10.99 4.34
CA ASN A 142 -10.39 -12.04 5.23
C ASN A 142 -9.28 -11.57 6.17
N GLN A 143 -8.38 -10.68 5.73
CA GLN A 143 -7.32 -10.17 6.59
C GLN A 143 -7.86 -9.36 7.78
N TYR A 144 -8.87 -8.55 7.55
CA TYR A 144 -9.51 -7.80 8.62
C TYR A 144 -10.22 -8.72 9.62
N SER A 145 -10.95 -9.73 9.14
CA SER A 145 -11.59 -10.72 9.99
C SER A 145 -10.58 -11.51 10.82
N MET A 146 -9.46 -11.90 10.23
CA MET A 146 -8.36 -12.54 10.95
C MET A 146 -7.77 -11.61 12.01
N ALA A 147 -7.57 -10.34 11.71
CA ALA A 147 -7.06 -9.35 12.65
C ALA A 147 -8.00 -9.18 13.84
N VAL A 148 -9.31 -9.07 13.61
CA VAL A 148 -10.32 -8.98 14.69
C VAL A 148 -10.34 -10.23 15.57
N ASN A 149 -10.21 -11.42 14.96
CA ASN A 149 -10.16 -12.68 15.72
C ASN A 149 -8.91 -12.79 16.61
N LEU A 150 -7.82 -12.15 16.23
CA LEU A 150 -6.55 -12.15 16.97
C LEU A 150 -6.43 -10.99 17.96
N GLU A 151 -7.42 -10.09 18.00
CA GLU A 151 -7.38 -8.90 18.85
C GLU A 151 -7.34 -9.29 20.34
N ASN A 152 -6.38 -8.72 21.07
CA ASN A 152 -6.25 -8.83 22.54
C ASN A 152 -6.25 -10.28 23.10
N ARG A 153 -5.70 -11.25 22.35
CA ARG A 153 -5.60 -12.67 22.79
C ARG A 153 -4.45 -12.96 23.75
N ILE A 154 -3.54 -12.02 23.94
CA ILE A 154 -2.40 -12.16 24.85
C ILE A 154 -2.68 -11.38 26.14
N TYR A 155 -2.77 -12.09 27.26
CA TYR A 155 -2.93 -11.51 28.60
C TYR A 155 -1.55 -11.29 29.23
N ASP A 156 -0.94 -10.14 28.95
CA ASP A 156 0.38 -9.77 29.47
C ASP A 156 0.44 -8.27 29.73
N ASN A 157 0.67 -7.91 31.01
CA ASN A 157 0.74 -6.50 31.42
C ASN A 157 2.12 -5.86 31.18
N SER A 158 3.10 -6.62 30.68
CA SER A 158 4.41 -6.06 30.33
C SER A 158 4.37 -5.36 28.97
N VAL A 159 5.33 -4.46 28.74
CA VAL A 159 5.50 -3.88 27.40
C VAL A 159 6.26 -4.89 26.53
N TYR A 160 5.63 -5.35 25.47
CA TYR A 160 6.18 -6.36 24.57
C TYR A 160 5.83 -6.04 23.11
N ARG A 161 6.47 -6.77 22.20
CA ARG A 161 6.13 -6.78 20.77
C ARG A 161 5.72 -8.17 20.32
N LEU A 162 4.76 -8.18 19.38
CA LEU A 162 4.37 -9.35 18.62
C LEU A 162 5.04 -9.29 17.24
N LYS A 163 5.68 -10.36 16.82
CA LYS A 163 6.14 -10.56 15.46
C LYS A 163 5.31 -11.60 14.73
N THR A 164 5.27 -11.55 13.42
CA THR A 164 4.75 -12.62 12.58
C THR A 164 5.90 -13.45 12.02
N ASN A 165 5.74 -14.76 11.92
CA ASN A 165 6.76 -15.63 11.31
C ASN A 165 6.89 -15.37 9.81
N ASN A 166 5.76 -15.12 9.15
CA ASN A 166 5.66 -14.75 7.74
C ASN A 166 4.73 -13.53 7.57
N LYS A 167 4.68 -12.97 6.37
CA LYS A 167 3.76 -11.90 6.03
C LYS A 167 2.38 -12.48 5.69
N TYR A 168 1.58 -12.82 6.68
CA TYR A 168 0.23 -13.39 6.49
C TYR A 168 -0.79 -12.35 6.08
N PHE A 169 -0.58 -11.08 6.46
CA PHE A 169 -1.46 -9.93 6.19
C PHE A 169 -0.66 -8.64 6.17
N ASP A 170 -1.32 -7.53 5.87
CA ASP A 170 -0.70 -6.21 5.88
C ASP A 170 -0.03 -5.93 7.23
N VAL A 171 1.18 -5.42 7.18
CA VAL A 171 2.01 -5.20 8.36
C VAL A 171 1.39 -4.25 9.39
N ASN A 172 0.55 -3.32 8.96
CA ASN A 172 -0.13 -2.39 9.85
C ASN A 172 -1.29 -3.03 10.64
N LEU A 173 -1.80 -4.18 10.20
CA LEU A 173 -2.89 -4.88 10.89
C LEU A 173 -2.47 -5.40 12.27
N ILE A 174 -1.18 -5.64 12.51
CA ILE A 174 -0.69 -6.03 13.83
C ILE A 174 -1.01 -4.95 14.87
N GLY A 175 -0.84 -3.68 14.50
CA GLY A 175 -1.25 -2.56 15.35
C GLY A 175 -2.76 -2.48 15.54
N ALA A 176 -3.55 -2.81 14.52
CA ALA A 176 -5.01 -2.87 14.61
C ALA A 176 -5.51 -3.99 15.53
N MET A 177 -4.74 -5.07 15.73
CA MET A 177 -5.02 -6.12 16.71
C MET A 177 -4.73 -5.71 18.16
N GLY A 178 -4.24 -4.50 18.41
CA GLY A 178 -3.87 -4.03 19.75
C GLY A 178 -2.45 -4.40 20.18
N TYR A 179 -1.61 -4.94 19.31
CA TYR A 179 -0.24 -5.34 19.64
C TYR A 179 0.81 -4.35 19.13
N ASN A 180 1.84 -4.13 19.93
CA ASN A 180 3.02 -3.43 19.45
C ASN A 180 3.81 -4.32 18.49
N SER A 181 4.34 -3.75 17.42
CA SER A 181 5.16 -4.46 16.44
C SER A 181 6.27 -3.57 15.89
N LEU A 182 7.34 -4.21 15.41
CA LEU A 182 8.34 -3.53 14.57
C LEU A 182 7.87 -3.43 13.12
N ALA A 183 6.93 -4.31 12.71
CA ALA A 183 6.41 -4.32 11.37
C ALA A 183 5.45 -3.15 11.17
N HIS A 184 5.72 -2.33 10.15
CA HIS A 184 4.84 -1.24 9.76
C HIS A 184 5.15 -0.76 8.33
N TYR A 185 4.17 -0.11 7.75
CA TYR A 185 4.30 0.63 6.50
C TYR A 185 3.91 2.10 6.74
N THR A 186 4.78 3.00 6.31
CA THR A 186 4.46 4.43 6.25
C THR A 186 5.25 5.12 5.15
N SER A 187 4.58 6.04 4.45
CA SER A 187 5.23 6.83 3.39
C SER A 187 6.31 7.80 3.89
N LEU A 188 6.39 8.00 5.20
CA LEU A 188 7.34 8.91 5.87
C LEU A 188 8.33 8.16 6.75
N ILE A 189 8.68 6.92 6.40
CA ILE A 189 9.63 6.12 7.17
C ILE A 189 11.04 6.72 7.11
N ASP A 190 11.73 6.75 8.25
CA ASP A 190 13.14 7.15 8.33
C ASP A 190 14.02 6.07 7.69
N GLN A 191 14.87 6.47 6.76
CA GLN A 191 15.82 5.57 6.11
C GLN A 191 16.80 4.94 7.10
N ASN A 192 17.25 5.68 8.13
CA ASN A 192 18.15 5.13 9.16
C ASN A 192 17.48 3.99 9.91
N TYR A 193 16.17 4.10 10.18
CA TYR A 193 15.40 3.02 10.78
C TYR A 193 15.37 1.77 9.87
N ILE A 194 15.10 1.94 8.57
CA ILE A 194 15.14 0.82 7.61
C ILE A 194 16.52 0.15 7.58
N PHE A 195 17.60 0.94 7.54
CA PHE A 195 18.95 0.38 7.54
C PHE A 195 19.29 -0.32 8.85
N ALA A 196 18.88 0.23 9.99
CA ALA A 196 19.04 -0.43 11.28
C ALA A 196 18.31 -1.79 11.33
N MET A 197 17.05 -1.82 10.87
CA MET A 197 16.28 -3.07 10.81
C MET A 197 16.93 -4.11 9.88
N LYS A 198 17.45 -3.69 8.73
CA LYS A 198 18.22 -4.58 7.83
C LYS A 198 19.47 -5.14 8.49
N LYS A 199 20.22 -4.33 9.23
CA LYS A 199 21.42 -4.79 9.97
C LYS A 199 21.06 -5.81 11.05
N LEU A 200 19.94 -5.64 11.71
CA LEU A 200 19.40 -6.58 12.68
C LEU A 200 18.78 -7.84 12.05
N GLY A 201 18.73 -7.93 10.73
CA GLY A 201 18.24 -9.11 10.02
C GLY A 201 16.78 -9.06 9.60
N TYR A 202 16.03 -8.05 10.03
CA TYR A 202 14.61 -7.92 9.66
C TYR A 202 14.44 -7.60 8.17
N SER A 203 13.40 -8.15 7.57
CA SER A 203 13.04 -7.84 6.20
C SER A 203 12.53 -6.41 6.13
N SER A 204 13.15 -5.59 5.30
CA SER A 204 12.72 -4.22 5.08
C SER A 204 12.96 -3.81 3.63
N TYR A 205 11.95 -3.21 3.04
CA TYR A 205 11.99 -2.81 1.65
C TYR A 205 11.18 -1.53 1.44
N TRP A 206 11.77 -0.56 0.77
CA TRP A 206 11.15 0.70 0.40
C TRP A 206 10.60 1.48 1.61
N MET A 207 9.30 1.42 1.89
CA MET A 207 8.62 2.10 2.99
C MET A 207 8.04 1.12 4.02
N GLU A 208 8.39 -0.15 3.93
CA GLU A 208 7.88 -1.23 4.77
C GLU A 208 9.00 -1.89 5.56
N VAL A 209 8.76 -2.13 6.84
CA VAL A 209 9.52 -3.04 7.68
C VAL A 209 8.62 -4.20 8.04
N ASN A 210 9.11 -5.41 7.84
CA ASN A 210 8.43 -6.63 8.25
C ASN A 210 9.18 -7.27 9.42
N SER A 211 8.48 -7.92 10.33
CA SER A 211 9.09 -8.54 11.50
C SER A 211 9.74 -9.90 11.24
N ASN A 212 9.60 -10.47 10.05
CA ASN A 212 10.27 -11.72 9.70
C ASN A 212 11.73 -11.53 9.27
N GLY A 213 12.50 -12.62 9.25
CA GLY A 213 13.91 -12.65 8.84
C GLY A 213 14.91 -12.33 9.95
N SER A 214 14.46 -12.12 11.18
CA SER A 214 15.29 -11.91 12.38
C SER A 214 15.92 -13.21 12.90
N THR A 215 16.84 -13.06 13.82
CA THR A 215 17.40 -14.17 14.63
C THR A 215 16.85 -14.13 16.05
N ALA A 216 16.99 -15.23 16.82
CA ALA A 216 16.59 -15.26 18.24
C ALA A 216 17.26 -14.15 19.07
N LEU A 217 18.53 -13.82 18.77
CA LEU A 217 19.25 -12.71 19.43
C LEU A 217 18.57 -11.38 19.17
N THR A 218 18.29 -11.07 17.89
CA THR A 218 17.71 -9.78 17.54
C THR A 218 16.25 -9.67 17.96
N ASP A 219 15.50 -10.77 17.97
CA ASP A 219 14.15 -10.81 18.53
C ASP A 219 14.17 -10.53 20.05
N ALA A 220 15.07 -11.18 20.79
CA ALA A 220 15.25 -10.91 22.20
C ALA A 220 15.62 -9.45 22.46
N PHE A 221 16.60 -8.93 21.72
CA PHE A 221 17.08 -7.55 21.86
C PHE A 221 15.99 -6.51 21.54
N MET A 222 15.17 -6.78 20.54
CA MET A 222 14.09 -5.89 20.12
C MET A 222 12.78 -6.09 20.89
N GLY A 223 12.76 -6.98 21.90
CA GLY A 223 11.59 -7.22 22.74
C GLY A 223 10.44 -7.91 22.03
N ASN A 224 10.71 -8.69 20.99
CA ASN A 224 9.73 -9.56 20.36
C ASN A 224 9.46 -10.75 21.28
N LYS A 225 8.53 -10.58 22.20
CA LYS A 225 8.19 -11.57 23.23
C LYS A 225 7.28 -12.67 22.73
N TYR A 226 6.48 -12.36 21.70
CA TYR A 226 5.53 -13.28 21.11
C TYR A 226 5.70 -13.38 19.61
N THR A 227 5.46 -14.57 19.07
CA THR A 227 5.47 -14.81 17.62
C THR A 227 4.16 -15.47 17.20
N LEU A 228 3.53 -14.89 16.18
CA LEU A 228 2.36 -15.41 15.51
C LEU A 228 2.79 -16.33 14.37
N TYR A 229 2.24 -17.51 14.34
CA TYR A 229 2.43 -18.54 13.34
C TYR A 229 1.11 -18.89 12.68
N ASN A 230 1.16 -19.28 11.42
CA ASN A 230 0.05 -19.94 10.77
C ASN A 230 -0.03 -21.40 11.23
N ILE A 231 -1.23 -21.97 11.25
CA ILE A 231 -1.50 -23.35 11.65
C ILE A 231 -0.71 -24.38 10.83
N PHE A 232 -0.35 -24.04 9.58
CA PHE A 232 0.45 -24.89 8.69
C PHE A 232 1.96 -24.75 8.90
N ASP A 233 2.40 -23.81 9.74
CA ASP A 233 3.82 -23.70 10.10
C ASP A 233 4.22 -24.85 11.00
N ASN A 234 5.27 -25.59 10.66
CA ASN A 234 5.70 -26.82 11.31
C ASN A 234 6.34 -26.66 12.71
N ASN A 235 6.20 -25.50 13.35
CA ASN A 235 6.85 -25.21 14.64
C ASN A 235 6.14 -25.80 15.87
N GLY A 236 5.05 -26.56 15.65
CA GLY A 236 4.31 -27.23 16.73
C GLY A 236 3.42 -26.29 17.54
N ARG A 237 2.18 -26.71 17.78
CA ARG A 237 1.22 -25.94 18.59
C ARG A 237 1.38 -26.15 20.09
N THR A 238 2.21 -27.10 20.49
CA THR A 238 2.40 -27.44 21.91
C THR A 238 3.03 -26.26 22.65
N GLY A 239 2.38 -25.81 23.73
CA GLY A 239 2.85 -24.66 24.50
C GLY A 239 2.46 -23.29 23.93
N ALA A 240 1.58 -23.22 22.94
CA ALA A 240 1.03 -21.95 22.45
C ALA A 240 0.23 -21.25 23.56
N VAL A 241 0.38 -19.93 23.67
CA VAL A 241 -0.41 -19.10 24.60
C VAL A 241 -1.82 -18.82 24.07
N TYR A 242 -1.98 -18.95 22.75
CA TYR A 242 -3.24 -18.86 22.04
C TYR A 242 -3.21 -19.74 20.80
N THR A 243 -4.34 -20.32 20.44
CA THR A 243 -4.53 -21.05 19.18
C THR A 243 -5.98 -20.97 18.73
N ASP A 244 -6.19 -20.82 17.42
CA ASP A 244 -7.47 -20.95 16.74
C ASP A 244 -7.36 -21.88 15.54
N GLU A 245 -8.33 -21.82 14.61
CA GLU A 245 -8.36 -22.64 13.40
C GLU A 245 -7.29 -22.26 12.36
N SER A 246 -6.78 -21.03 12.40
CA SER A 246 -5.88 -20.46 11.40
C SER A 246 -4.51 -20.10 11.93
N PHE A 247 -4.43 -19.74 13.21
CA PHE A 247 -3.21 -19.19 13.81
C PHE A 247 -2.96 -19.72 15.24
N TYR A 248 -1.72 -19.63 15.65
CA TYR A 248 -1.31 -19.82 17.04
C TYR A 248 -0.21 -18.83 17.41
N ILE A 249 -0.15 -18.48 18.71
CA ILE A 249 0.83 -17.53 19.25
C ILE A 249 1.70 -18.26 20.26
N HIS A 250 3.01 -18.20 20.03
CA HIS A 250 4.01 -18.69 20.98
C HIS A 250 4.68 -17.54 21.72
N LYS A 251 4.98 -17.77 22.99
CA LYS A 251 5.90 -16.94 23.74
C LYS A 251 7.33 -17.38 23.40
N ASN A 252 8.17 -16.43 22.97
CA ASN A 252 9.57 -16.69 22.68
C ASN A 252 10.32 -17.00 23.98
N GLU A 253 11.16 -18.01 23.93
CA GLU A 253 11.96 -18.46 25.08
C GLU A 253 12.87 -17.36 25.61
N PHE A 254 13.53 -16.63 24.71
CA PHE A 254 14.41 -15.52 25.04
C PHE A 254 13.75 -14.20 24.66
N ASN A 255 13.57 -13.33 25.64
CA ASN A 255 13.13 -11.96 25.41
C ASN A 255 13.75 -11.03 26.46
N LEU A 256 14.16 -9.85 26.00
CA LEU A 256 14.60 -8.77 26.87
C LEU A 256 13.48 -7.72 26.98
N SER A 257 13.53 -6.93 28.05
CA SER A 257 12.64 -5.76 28.15
C SER A 257 12.96 -4.76 27.03
N LEU A 258 11.98 -3.91 26.67
CA LEU A 258 12.18 -2.88 25.64
C LEU A 258 13.21 -1.80 26.01
N GLY A 259 13.53 -1.69 27.30
CA GLY A 259 14.56 -0.79 27.79
C GLY A 259 15.55 -1.53 28.68
N ASN A 260 16.83 -1.43 28.35
CA ASN A 260 17.91 -2.02 29.11
C ASN A 260 18.94 -0.95 29.46
N ILE A 261 19.45 -0.99 30.70
CA ILE A 261 20.53 -0.10 31.14
C ILE A 261 21.85 -0.70 30.66
N VAL A 262 22.59 0.04 29.87
CA VAL A 262 23.93 -0.33 29.42
C VAL A 262 24.94 0.78 29.74
N SER A 263 26.20 0.42 29.94
CA SER A 263 27.24 1.41 30.18
C SER A 263 27.46 2.31 28.97
N LYS A 264 27.90 3.53 29.21
CA LYS A 264 28.25 4.51 28.15
C LYS A 264 29.27 3.94 27.17
N ASP A 265 30.24 3.17 27.66
CA ASP A 265 31.30 2.59 26.82
C ASP A 265 30.73 1.58 25.83
N LYS A 266 29.74 0.77 26.21
CA LYS A 266 29.03 -0.16 25.31
C LYS A 266 28.26 0.60 24.21
N ILE A 267 27.63 1.73 24.56
CA ILE A 267 26.95 2.58 23.58
C ILE A 267 27.95 3.18 22.60
N MET A 268 29.11 3.62 23.09
CA MET A 268 30.15 4.17 22.23
C MET A 268 30.79 3.10 21.34
N ALA A 269 30.94 1.88 21.84
CA ALA A 269 31.39 0.73 21.05
C ALA A 269 30.38 0.36 19.96
N TYR A 270 29.09 0.34 20.29
CA TYR A 270 28.01 0.10 19.31
C TYR A 270 28.06 1.11 18.14
N LYS A 271 28.23 2.39 18.44
CA LYS A 271 28.33 3.45 17.40
C LYS A 271 29.52 3.28 16.46
N LYS A 272 30.54 2.55 16.88
CA LYS A 272 31.77 2.28 16.11
C LYS A 272 31.70 0.98 15.32
N ILE A 273 30.59 0.20 15.42
CA ILE A 273 30.47 -1.02 14.61
C ILE A 273 30.54 -0.63 13.14
N PRO A 274 31.50 -1.16 12.37
CA PRO A 274 31.62 -0.84 10.97
C PRO A 274 30.41 -1.39 10.19
N ASP A 275 30.20 -0.87 8.99
CA ASP A 275 29.16 -1.39 8.10
C ASP A 275 29.61 -2.76 7.55
N THR A 276 29.12 -3.82 8.16
CA THR A 276 29.50 -5.19 7.90
C THR A 276 28.29 -6.02 7.47
N LYS A 277 28.53 -7.26 7.02
CA LYS A 277 27.47 -8.25 6.78
C LYS A 277 26.63 -8.44 8.04
N ARG A 278 25.33 -8.73 7.89
CA ARG A 278 24.35 -8.84 8.99
C ARG A 278 24.79 -9.76 10.13
N MET A 279 25.37 -10.91 9.81
CA MET A 279 25.83 -11.89 10.81
C MET A 279 26.99 -11.33 11.64
N ASN A 280 27.97 -10.70 11.00
CA ASN A 280 29.09 -10.07 11.68
C ASN A 280 28.63 -8.90 12.57
N PHE A 281 27.67 -8.13 12.11
CA PHE A 281 27.07 -7.06 12.91
C PHE A 281 26.42 -7.63 14.18
N GLN A 282 25.65 -8.72 14.08
CA GLN A 282 24.97 -9.33 15.22
C GLN A 282 25.96 -9.97 16.20
N ASN A 283 27.01 -10.65 15.72
CA ASN A 283 28.08 -11.16 16.57
C ASN A 283 28.79 -10.03 17.32
N THR A 284 29.14 -8.95 16.62
CA THR A 284 29.79 -7.79 17.25
C THR A 284 28.85 -7.14 18.28
N LEU A 285 27.57 -7.00 17.98
CA LEU A 285 26.57 -6.50 18.93
C LEU A 285 26.49 -7.38 20.17
N TYR A 286 26.42 -8.70 19.99
CA TYR A 286 26.41 -9.65 21.12
C TYR A 286 27.66 -9.52 21.98
N ASN A 287 28.87 -9.46 21.38
CA ASN A 287 30.12 -9.33 22.09
C ASN A 287 30.19 -8.01 22.88
N ILE A 288 29.75 -6.89 22.32
CA ILE A 288 29.65 -5.62 23.02
C ILE A 288 28.71 -5.71 24.22
N LEU A 289 27.55 -6.30 24.05
CA LEU A 289 26.54 -6.38 25.12
C LEU A 289 26.95 -7.31 26.25
N THR A 290 27.53 -8.47 25.94
CA THR A 290 27.92 -9.49 26.92
C THR A 290 29.31 -9.30 27.48
N GLY A 291 30.21 -8.67 26.73
CA GLY A 291 31.66 -8.59 27.04
C GLY A 291 32.41 -9.88 26.70
N LYS A 292 31.78 -10.80 25.98
CA LYS A 292 32.40 -12.05 25.48
C LYS A 292 33.01 -11.80 24.10
N ASP A 293 33.94 -12.63 23.69
CA ASP A 293 34.54 -12.63 22.36
C ASP A 293 34.25 -13.98 21.71
N GLU A 294 33.00 -14.15 21.27
CA GLU A 294 32.52 -15.39 20.65
C GLU A 294 31.56 -15.10 19.51
N ASN A 295 31.54 -15.95 18.48
CA ASN A 295 30.59 -15.89 17.40
C ASN A 295 29.42 -16.82 17.69
N ILE A 296 28.25 -16.26 17.99
CA ILE A 296 27.00 -17.00 18.19
C ILE A 296 26.31 -17.38 16.86
N ILE A 297 26.68 -16.69 15.76
CA ILE A 297 26.19 -16.94 14.42
C ILE A 297 27.39 -17.24 13.54
N THR A 298 27.45 -18.46 13.01
CA THR A 298 28.49 -18.90 12.08
C THR A 298 28.01 -18.71 10.65
N HIS A 299 28.83 -18.06 9.83
CA HIS A 299 28.57 -17.90 8.41
C HIS A 299 29.32 -18.99 7.66
N TYR A 300 28.60 -19.80 6.90
CA TYR A 300 29.19 -20.75 5.98
C TYR A 300 29.23 -20.15 4.58
N ASP A 301 30.41 -19.87 4.06
CA ASP A 301 30.59 -19.29 2.72
C ASP A 301 30.29 -20.28 1.57
N TYR A 302 30.24 -21.57 1.88
CA TYR A 302 29.96 -22.64 0.91
C TYR A 302 29.04 -23.71 1.50
N LEU A 303 27.81 -23.76 1.01
CA LEU A 303 27.08 -25.01 0.89
C LEU A 303 27.44 -25.55 -0.50
N SER A 304 28.20 -26.66 -0.60
CA SER A 304 28.41 -27.34 -1.87
C SER A 304 27.03 -27.76 -2.38
N THR A 305 26.71 -27.44 -3.63
CA THR A 305 25.42 -27.75 -4.26
C THR A 305 25.17 -29.26 -4.40
N GLU A 306 26.18 -30.08 -4.14
CA GLU A 306 26.10 -31.55 -4.16
C GLU A 306 25.35 -32.15 -2.97
N SER A 307 25.13 -31.42 -1.90
CA SER A 307 24.46 -31.91 -0.67
C SER A 307 23.06 -31.32 -0.43
N VAL A 308 22.53 -30.48 -1.31
CA VAL A 308 21.22 -29.87 -1.16
C VAL A 308 20.26 -30.44 -2.21
N SER A 309 19.50 -31.47 -1.85
CA SER A 309 18.29 -31.82 -2.59
C SER A 309 17.23 -30.77 -2.29
N ILE A 310 16.94 -29.86 -3.22
CA ILE A 310 15.79 -28.98 -3.16
C ILE A 310 14.56 -29.80 -3.57
N GLU A 311 13.86 -30.38 -2.61
CA GLU A 311 12.49 -30.84 -2.88
C GLU A 311 11.65 -29.59 -3.16
N LYS A 312 11.20 -29.47 -4.41
CA LYS A 312 10.11 -28.56 -4.74
C LYS A 312 8.86 -29.09 -4.04
N VAL A 313 8.51 -28.48 -2.94
CA VAL A 313 7.15 -28.58 -2.39
C VAL A 313 6.25 -27.77 -3.32
N GLY A 314 5.39 -28.48 -4.06
CA GLY A 314 4.40 -27.92 -4.99
C GLY A 314 3.27 -27.17 -4.26
#